data_9bec219668e37b9cf2908cc02cf8fb5a
#
_entry.id   9bec219668e37b9cf2908cc02cf8fb5a
#
_cell.length_a   1.000
_cell.length_b   1.000
_cell.length_c   1.000
_cell.angle_alpha   90.00
_cell.angle_beta   90.00
_cell.angle_gamma   90.00
#
_symmetry.space_group_name_H-M   'P 1'
#
loop_
_entity.id
_entity.type
_entity.pdbx_description
1 polymer ?
#
loop_
_entity_poly.entity_id
_entity_poly.type
_entity_poly.pdbx_seq_one_letter_code
_entity_poly.pdbx_strand_id
1 'polypeptide(L)'
;HLVNAGGIHYEPFGLYPGTETSLDNIDNATIAVPNDTTNEARALLLLQDNGYITLKDGVGLTATTKDIVENPHNITFVELEAAQVPRTLPEVSFGVLNGNYAMEAGLTVADDALLYESDDSEAAATYVNVIAVKEGNENLPKIKALVDTLKSDEIKQFINDNYNGGVIPYK
;
A
#
# COMPACT_ATOMS: atom_id res chain seq x y z
N HIS A 1 13.58 24.15 3.20
CA HIS A 1 12.38 23.48 3.64
C HIS A 1 11.57 23.08 2.41
N LEU A 2 10.98 21.91 2.39
CA LEU A 2 10.07 21.46 1.32
C LEU A 2 8.65 21.48 1.84
N VAL A 3 7.69 21.81 0.97
CA VAL A 3 6.26 21.81 1.26
C VAL A 3 5.49 21.08 0.17
N ASN A 4 4.35 20.54 0.53
CA ASN A 4 3.42 19.88 -0.39
C ASN A 4 2.66 20.95 -1.18
N ALA A 5 2.75 20.92 -2.51
CA ALA A 5 2.00 21.77 -3.43
C ALA A 5 0.73 21.10 -3.97
N GLY A 6 0.60 19.78 -3.85
CA GLY A 6 -0.60 19.05 -4.23
C GLY A 6 -0.37 17.54 -4.24
N GLY A 7 -1.35 16.78 -3.71
CA GLY A 7 -1.41 15.33 -3.81
C GLY A 7 -1.86 14.91 -5.22
N ILE A 8 -1.25 13.90 -5.80
CA ILE A 8 -1.49 13.51 -7.21
C ILE A 8 -2.13 12.12 -7.30
N HIS A 9 -1.49 11.12 -6.73
CA HIS A 9 -1.96 9.74 -6.75
C HIS A 9 -1.48 8.99 -5.53
N TYR A 10 -2.07 7.83 -5.30
CA TYR A 10 -1.55 6.89 -4.31
C TYR A 10 -1.51 5.48 -4.89
N GLU A 11 -0.66 4.63 -4.32
CA GLU A 11 -0.46 3.25 -4.72
C GLU A 11 -0.88 2.36 -3.55
N PRO A 12 -2.02 1.63 -3.66
CA PRO A 12 -2.52 0.82 -2.56
C PRO A 12 -1.61 -0.37 -2.30
N PHE A 13 -1.44 -0.70 -1.03
CA PHE A 13 -0.94 -1.99 -0.62
C PHE A 13 -1.99 -3.05 -0.87
N GLY A 14 -1.56 -4.24 -1.26
CA GLY A 14 -2.44 -5.39 -1.41
C GLY A 14 -1.86 -6.64 -0.77
N LEU A 15 -2.74 -7.53 -0.30
CA LEU A 15 -2.43 -8.90 0.04
C LEU A 15 -2.70 -9.77 -1.18
N TYR A 16 -1.67 -10.44 -1.65
CA TYR A 16 -1.70 -11.25 -2.87
C TYR A 16 -1.56 -12.73 -2.56
N PRO A 17 -2.17 -13.61 -3.39
CA PRO A 17 -2.02 -15.05 -3.24
C PRO A 17 -0.57 -15.49 -3.45
N GLY A 18 -0.17 -16.48 -2.66
CA GLY A 18 1.07 -17.21 -2.80
C GLY A 18 0.78 -18.68 -3.12
N THR A 19 1.05 -19.57 -2.17
CA THR A 19 0.66 -21.00 -2.26
C THR A 19 -0.83 -21.19 -1.98
N GLU A 20 -1.46 -20.25 -1.28
CA GLU A 20 -2.90 -20.21 -1.00
C GLU A 20 -3.58 -19.13 -1.83
N THR A 21 -4.77 -19.42 -2.36
CA THR A 21 -5.50 -18.54 -3.27
C THR A 21 -6.82 -18.01 -2.68
N SER A 22 -7.18 -18.44 -1.46
CA SER A 22 -8.36 -17.98 -0.72
C SER A 22 -8.02 -17.66 0.72
N LEU A 23 -8.63 -16.59 1.23
CA LEU A 23 -8.52 -16.21 2.64
C LEU A 23 -9.23 -17.19 3.59
N ASP A 24 -10.02 -18.13 3.08
CA ASP A 24 -10.54 -19.23 3.87
C ASP A 24 -9.41 -20.10 4.47
N ASN A 25 -8.22 -20.05 3.88
CA ASN A 25 -7.02 -20.78 4.31
C ASN A 25 -6.05 -19.91 5.12
N ILE A 26 -6.54 -18.86 5.77
CA ILE A 26 -5.70 -17.92 6.56
C ILE A 26 -5.17 -18.55 7.85
N ASP A 27 -5.83 -19.59 8.38
CA ASP A 27 -5.41 -20.25 9.62
C ASP A 27 -4.05 -20.94 9.45
N ASN A 28 -3.09 -20.59 10.31
CA ASN A 28 -1.69 -20.99 10.29
C ASN A 28 -0.93 -20.57 9.01
N ALA A 29 -1.44 -19.56 8.29
CA ALA A 29 -0.79 -19.06 7.09
C ALA A 29 0.57 -18.42 7.40
N THR A 30 1.47 -18.49 6.43
CA THR A 30 2.70 -17.71 6.41
C THR A 30 2.51 -16.51 5.48
N ILE A 31 2.68 -15.29 5.99
CA ILE A 31 2.51 -14.06 5.23
C ILE A 31 3.86 -13.32 5.13
N ALA A 32 4.33 -13.10 3.91
CA ALA A 32 5.50 -12.25 3.66
C ALA A 32 5.08 -10.77 3.72
N VAL A 33 5.85 -9.96 4.44
CA VAL A 33 5.64 -8.51 4.60
C VAL A 33 6.95 -7.76 4.40
N PRO A 34 6.91 -6.49 3.95
CA PRO A 34 8.10 -5.64 3.93
C PRO A 34 8.69 -5.44 5.33
N ASN A 35 10.03 -5.32 5.43
CA ASN A 35 10.74 -5.16 6.71
C ASN A 35 11.18 -3.73 6.99
N ASP A 36 10.90 -2.77 6.12
CA ASP A 36 11.12 -1.37 6.43
C ASP A 36 9.97 -0.81 7.26
N THR A 37 10.28 0.07 8.20
CA THR A 37 9.36 0.58 9.22
C THR A 37 8.02 1.05 8.66
N THR A 38 8.05 1.75 7.53
CA THR A 38 6.85 2.34 6.93
C THR A 38 5.95 1.28 6.31
N ASN A 39 6.54 0.41 5.49
CA ASN A 39 5.78 -0.58 4.73
C ASN A 39 5.37 -1.78 5.59
N GLU A 40 6.18 -2.15 6.60
CA GLU A 40 5.79 -3.15 7.61
C GLU A 40 4.53 -2.70 8.34
N ALA A 41 4.51 -1.46 8.86
CA ALA A 41 3.34 -0.92 9.54
C ALA A 41 2.09 -0.90 8.64
N ARG A 42 2.21 -0.49 7.37
CA ARG A 42 1.10 -0.52 6.41
C ARG A 42 0.55 -1.92 6.19
N ALA A 43 1.45 -2.91 6.03
CA ALA A 43 1.05 -4.30 5.85
C ALA A 43 0.28 -4.84 7.06
N LEU A 44 0.73 -4.53 8.28
CA LEU A 44 0.06 -4.95 9.51
C LEU A 44 -1.28 -4.23 9.70
N LEU A 45 -1.37 -2.93 9.39
CA LEU A 45 -2.62 -2.18 9.44
C LEU A 45 -3.65 -2.73 8.45
N LEU A 46 -3.24 -3.08 7.22
CA LEU A 46 -4.13 -3.73 6.26
C LEU A 46 -4.75 -5.02 6.82
N LEU A 47 -3.96 -5.85 7.49
CA LEU A 47 -4.45 -7.09 8.12
C LEU A 47 -5.35 -6.80 9.32
N GLN A 48 -5.03 -5.78 10.13
CA GLN A 48 -5.87 -5.34 11.25
C GLN A 48 -7.21 -4.80 10.78
N ASP A 49 -7.23 -3.93 9.77
CA ASP A 49 -8.45 -3.32 9.23
C ASP A 49 -9.43 -4.37 8.68
N ASN A 50 -8.89 -5.54 8.30
CA ASN A 50 -9.66 -6.69 7.85
C ASN A 50 -9.89 -7.75 8.94
N GLY A 51 -9.50 -7.49 10.20
CA GLY A 51 -9.83 -8.32 11.35
C GLY A 51 -8.97 -9.57 11.55
N TYR A 52 -7.84 -9.70 10.84
CA TYR A 52 -6.96 -10.87 10.94
C TYR A 52 -6.00 -10.82 12.12
N ILE A 53 -5.63 -9.63 12.57
CA ILE A 53 -4.79 -9.38 13.75
C ILE A 53 -5.29 -8.17 14.52
N THR A 54 -4.84 -8.02 15.75
CA THR A 54 -5.01 -6.79 16.54
C THR A 54 -3.64 -6.26 16.91
N LEU A 55 -3.40 -4.98 16.65
CA LEU A 55 -2.18 -4.28 17.05
C LEU A 55 -2.39 -3.57 18.39
N LYS A 56 -1.32 -3.31 19.09
CA LYS A 56 -1.32 -2.50 20.31
C LYS A 56 -1.83 -1.09 20.01
N ASP A 57 -2.63 -0.55 20.90
CA ASP A 57 -3.19 0.80 20.79
C ASP A 57 -2.10 1.88 20.58
N GLY A 58 -2.33 2.76 19.62
CA GLY A 58 -1.52 3.95 19.39
C GLY A 58 -0.21 3.73 18.63
N VAL A 59 0.07 2.51 18.13
CA VAL A 59 1.29 2.25 17.32
C VAL A 59 1.18 2.82 15.90
N GLY A 60 -0.03 2.80 15.31
CA GLY A 60 -0.30 3.38 13.99
C GLY A 60 0.75 3.00 12.93
N LEU A 61 1.22 4.01 12.21
CA LEU A 61 2.20 3.87 11.11
C LEU A 61 3.64 3.55 11.55
N THR A 62 3.84 3.15 12.82
CA THR A 62 5.13 2.66 13.33
C THR A 62 5.05 1.23 13.85
N ALA A 63 3.93 0.55 13.61
CA ALA A 63 3.69 -0.83 14.04
C ALA A 63 4.73 -1.79 13.46
N THR A 64 5.11 -2.77 14.27
CA THR A 64 5.95 -3.91 13.90
C THR A 64 5.25 -5.21 14.28
N THR A 65 5.74 -6.34 13.82
CA THR A 65 5.21 -7.66 14.21
C THR A 65 5.21 -7.88 15.72
N LYS A 66 6.07 -7.17 16.48
CA LYS A 66 6.13 -7.23 17.96
C LYS A 66 4.98 -6.51 18.65
N ASP A 67 4.25 -5.68 17.92
CA ASP A 67 3.10 -4.93 18.42
C ASP A 67 1.77 -5.66 18.21
N ILE A 68 1.80 -6.87 17.66
CA ILE A 68 0.63 -7.73 17.53
C ILE A 68 0.24 -8.26 18.91
N VAL A 69 -0.96 -7.91 19.38
CA VAL A 69 -1.49 -8.33 20.67
C VAL A 69 -2.49 -9.50 20.56
N GLU A 70 -3.15 -9.63 19.39
CA GLU A 70 -4.00 -10.77 19.08
C GLU A 70 -3.70 -11.28 17.66
N ASN A 71 -3.59 -12.58 17.53
CA ASN A 71 -3.37 -13.28 16.28
C ASN A 71 -4.21 -14.57 16.28
N PRO A 72 -5.55 -14.44 16.15
CA PRO A 72 -6.47 -15.55 16.30
C PRO A 72 -6.27 -16.64 15.26
N HIS A 73 -5.71 -16.30 14.10
CA HIS A 73 -5.44 -17.22 12.99
C HIS A 73 -4.04 -17.86 13.05
N ASN A 74 -3.25 -17.59 14.09
CA ASN A 74 -1.88 -18.10 14.24
C ASN A 74 -1.01 -17.83 12.99
N ILE A 75 -1.11 -16.62 12.42
CA ILE A 75 -0.35 -16.20 11.25
C ILE A 75 1.14 -16.09 11.61
N THR A 76 2.00 -16.63 10.76
CA THR A 76 3.45 -16.46 10.85
C THR A 76 3.90 -15.39 9.86
N PHE A 77 4.66 -14.41 10.30
CA PHE A 77 5.17 -13.34 9.45
C PHE A 77 6.61 -13.62 9.01
N VAL A 78 6.87 -13.37 7.71
CA VAL A 78 8.22 -13.40 7.12
C VAL A 78 8.54 -11.99 6.65
N GLU A 79 9.45 -11.33 7.34
CA GLU A 79 9.87 -9.94 7.09
C GLU A 79 11.01 -9.93 6.07
N LEU A 80 10.81 -9.28 4.92
CA LEU A 80 11.74 -9.23 3.80
C LEU A 80 11.87 -7.80 3.25
N GLU A 81 12.92 -7.52 2.50
CA GLU A 81 12.96 -6.31 1.68
C GLU A 81 11.76 -6.28 0.72
N ALA A 82 11.08 -5.13 0.61
CA ALA A 82 9.84 -5.01 -0.18
C ALA A 82 9.96 -5.53 -1.62
N ALA A 83 11.10 -5.28 -2.28
CA ALA A 83 11.39 -5.78 -3.62
C ALA A 83 11.56 -7.32 -3.70
N GLN A 84 11.72 -8.02 -2.58
CA GLN A 84 11.87 -9.48 -2.53
C GLN A 84 10.55 -10.20 -2.31
N VAL A 85 9.56 -9.54 -1.71
CA VAL A 85 8.27 -10.14 -1.38
C VAL A 85 7.60 -10.81 -2.60
N PRO A 86 7.54 -10.20 -3.80
CA PRO A 86 6.93 -10.85 -4.96
C PRO A 86 7.57 -12.18 -5.34
N ARG A 87 8.90 -12.29 -5.17
CA ARG A 87 9.65 -13.52 -5.52
C ARG A 87 9.43 -14.63 -4.51
N THR A 88 9.00 -14.31 -3.30
CA THR A 88 8.76 -15.25 -2.20
C THR A 88 7.34 -15.83 -2.24
N LEU A 89 6.42 -15.25 -3.02
CA LEU A 89 5.03 -15.75 -3.13
C LEU A 89 4.92 -17.27 -3.34
N PRO A 90 5.74 -17.94 -4.17
CA PRO A 90 5.68 -19.40 -4.33
C PRO A 90 6.05 -20.20 -3.09
N GLU A 91 6.61 -19.57 -2.05
CA GLU A 91 7.12 -20.21 -0.83
C GLU A 91 6.30 -19.87 0.43
N VAL A 92 5.36 -18.92 0.34
CA VAL A 92 4.51 -18.44 1.44
C VAL A 92 3.04 -18.58 1.08
N SER A 93 2.16 -18.56 2.08
CA SER A 93 0.71 -18.62 1.83
C SER A 93 0.24 -17.38 1.11
N PHE A 94 0.68 -16.20 1.57
CA PHE A 94 0.32 -14.90 1.01
C PHE A 94 1.50 -13.92 1.13
N GLY A 95 1.43 -12.82 0.39
CA GLY A 95 2.39 -11.71 0.52
C GLY A 95 1.71 -10.34 0.45
N VAL A 96 2.16 -9.40 1.27
CA VAL A 96 1.70 -8.01 1.20
C VAL A 96 2.70 -7.20 0.38
N LEU A 97 2.25 -6.64 -0.74
CA LEU A 97 3.08 -5.94 -1.70
C LEU A 97 2.69 -4.47 -1.85
N ASN A 98 3.70 -3.62 -2.08
CA ASN A 98 3.51 -2.29 -2.63
C ASN A 98 2.97 -2.38 -4.06
N GLY A 99 2.16 -1.40 -4.47
CA GLY A 99 1.55 -1.37 -5.80
C GLY A 99 2.57 -1.44 -6.95
N ASN A 100 3.69 -0.72 -6.84
CA ASN A 100 4.75 -0.76 -7.86
C ASN A 100 5.40 -2.15 -7.99
N TYR A 101 5.70 -2.83 -6.88
CA TYR A 101 6.30 -4.18 -6.91
C TYR A 101 5.30 -5.24 -7.37
N ALA A 102 4.01 -5.09 -7.06
CA ALA A 102 2.97 -5.94 -7.62
C ALA A 102 2.91 -5.81 -9.15
N MET A 103 2.87 -4.58 -9.67
CA MET A 103 2.87 -4.32 -11.12
C MET A 103 4.12 -4.85 -11.82
N GLU A 104 5.31 -4.68 -11.22
CA GLU A 104 6.56 -5.24 -11.75
C GLU A 104 6.54 -6.78 -11.82
N ALA A 105 5.81 -7.42 -10.91
CA ALA A 105 5.58 -8.86 -10.90
C ALA A 105 4.45 -9.32 -11.83
N GLY A 106 3.80 -8.39 -12.54
CA GLY A 106 2.66 -8.68 -13.43
C GLY A 106 1.34 -8.88 -12.69
N LEU A 107 1.26 -8.47 -11.41
CA LEU A 107 0.06 -8.54 -10.60
C LEU A 107 -0.67 -7.18 -10.59
N THR A 108 -1.97 -7.20 -10.48
CA THR A 108 -2.80 -6.00 -10.35
C THR A 108 -3.67 -6.04 -9.10
N VAL A 109 -3.98 -4.86 -8.56
CA VAL A 109 -4.86 -4.79 -7.40
C VAL A 109 -6.26 -5.28 -7.74
N ALA A 110 -6.76 -4.93 -8.93
CA ALA A 110 -8.13 -5.23 -9.32
C ALA A 110 -8.39 -6.72 -9.58
N ASP A 111 -7.40 -7.43 -10.12
CA ASP A 111 -7.61 -8.82 -10.56
C ASP A 111 -6.98 -9.85 -9.60
N ASP A 112 -5.91 -9.48 -8.89
CA ASP A 112 -5.07 -10.44 -8.17
C ASP A 112 -5.08 -10.25 -6.65
N ALA A 113 -5.34 -9.02 -6.15
CA ALA A 113 -5.32 -8.78 -4.71
C ALA A 113 -6.53 -9.39 -4.02
N LEU A 114 -6.29 -10.15 -2.94
CA LEU A 114 -7.35 -10.69 -2.06
C LEU A 114 -7.88 -9.63 -1.09
N LEU A 115 -7.01 -8.71 -0.68
CA LEU A 115 -7.30 -7.52 0.11
C LEU A 115 -6.44 -6.37 -0.40
N TYR A 116 -6.91 -5.14 -0.25
CA TYR A 116 -6.13 -3.94 -0.53
C TYR A 116 -6.56 -2.77 0.35
N GLU A 117 -5.66 -1.81 0.51
CA GLU A 117 -5.94 -0.58 1.25
C GLU A 117 -7.06 0.21 0.60
N SER A 118 -8.01 0.66 1.41
CA SER A 118 -9.07 1.58 0.98
C SER A 118 -8.49 2.96 0.63
N ASP A 119 -9.09 3.66 -0.33
CA ASP A 119 -8.72 5.01 -0.76
C ASP A 119 -9.04 6.09 0.29
N ASP A 120 -9.83 5.77 1.32
CA ASP A 120 -10.14 6.60 2.47
C ASP A 120 -9.40 6.15 3.76
N SER A 121 -8.45 5.22 3.66
CA SER A 121 -7.62 4.78 4.78
C SER A 121 -6.66 5.88 5.27
N GLU A 122 -6.21 5.79 6.52
CA GLU A 122 -5.16 6.65 7.06
C GLU A 122 -3.86 6.53 6.24
N ALA A 123 -3.55 5.33 5.78
CA ALA A 123 -2.40 5.06 4.94
C ALA A 123 -2.51 5.79 3.58
N ALA A 124 -3.65 5.73 2.90
CA ALA A 124 -3.87 6.46 1.64
C ALA A 124 -3.67 7.97 1.80
N ALA A 125 -4.20 8.56 2.89
CA ALA A 125 -4.03 9.98 3.18
C ALA A 125 -2.57 10.36 3.49
N THR A 126 -1.83 9.48 4.17
CA THR A 126 -0.45 9.74 4.61
C THR A 126 0.57 9.50 3.51
N TYR A 127 0.37 8.47 2.68
CA TYR A 127 1.35 8.04 1.67
C TYR A 127 0.99 8.48 0.24
N VAL A 128 0.11 9.47 0.10
CA VAL A 128 -0.16 10.08 -1.20
C VAL A 128 1.13 10.64 -1.80
N ASN A 129 1.35 10.36 -3.08
CA ASN A 129 2.44 10.94 -3.85
C ASN A 129 2.13 12.40 -4.16
N VAL A 130 3.09 13.30 -3.89
CA VAL A 130 2.87 14.75 -3.93
C VAL A 130 3.88 15.44 -4.83
N ILE A 131 3.50 16.61 -5.34
CA ILE A 131 4.45 17.58 -5.88
C ILE A 131 5.06 18.36 -4.72
N ALA A 132 6.33 18.07 -4.42
CA ALA A 132 7.08 18.78 -3.38
C ALA A 132 7.87 19.93 -3.98
N VAL A 133 7.76 21.12 -3.36
CA VAL A 133 8.45 22.34 -3.80
C VAL A 133 9.16 23.01 -2.63
N LYS A 134 10.11 23.91 -2.94
CA LYS A 134 10.69 24.78 -1.92
C LYS A 134 9.60 25.68 -1.34
N GLU A 135 9.58 25.81 -0.02
CA GLU A 135 8.68 26.69 0.73
C GLU A 135 8.62 28.10 0.12
N GLY A 136 7.39 28.62 -0.06
CA GLY A 136 7.10 29.87 -0.73
C GLY A 136 6.91 29.76 -2.24
N ASN A 137 7.16 28.59 -2.86
CA ASN A 137 6.98 28.37 -4.29
C ASN A 137 5.66 27.66 -4.64
N GLU A 138 4.90 27.17 -3.66
CA GLU A 138 3.68 26.38 -3.84
C GLU A 138 2.60 27.12 -4.64
N ASN A 139 2.62 28.44 -4.57
CA ASN A 139 1.65 29.32 -5.25
C ASN A 139 2.15 29.89 -6.59
N LEU A 140 3.34 29.52 -7.05
CA LEU A 140 3.84 29.99 -8.34
C LEU A 140 2.93 29.49 -9.50
N PRO A 141 2.64 30.33 -10.51
CA PRO A 141 1.75 29.96 -11.61
C PRO A 141 2.16 28.66 -12.31
N LYS A 142 3.46 28.42 -12.50
CA LYS A 142 3.98 27.20 -13.12
C LYS A 142 3.74 25.93 -12.27
N ILE A 143 3.77 26.06 -10.93
CA ILE A 143 3.51 24.94 -10.01
C ILE A 143 2.01 24.64 -9.99
N LYS A 144 1.16 25.67 -9.90
CA LYS A 144 -0.29 25.49 -10.03
C LYS A 144 -0.66 24.82 -11.34
N ALA A 145 -0.12 25.32 -12.47
CA ALA A 145 -0.38 24.71 -13.77
C ALA A 145 0.04 23.23 -13.84
N LEU A 146 1.19 22.87 -13.23
CA LEU A 146 1.63 21.48 -13.13
C LEU A 146 0.64 20.61 -12.33
N VAL A 147 0.27 21.07 -11.13
CA VAL A 147 -0.67 20.34 -10.26
C VAL A 147 -2.04 20.21 -10.93
N ASP A 148 -2.57 21.31 -11.50
CA ASP A 148 -3.86 21.33 -12.19
C ASP A 148 -3.87 20.35 -13.39
N THR A 149 -2.77 20.31 -14.15
CA THR A 149 -2.62 19.38 -15.28
C THR A 149 -2.62 17.94 -14.80
N LEU A 150 -1.82 17.61 -13.76
CA LEU A 150 -1.73 16.24 -13.22
C LEU A 150 -3.04 15.79 -12.54
N LYS A 151 -3.87 16.72 -12.09
CA LYS A 151 -5.20 16.44 -11.49
C LYS A 151 -6.35 16.58 -12.49
N SER A 152 -6.07 16.84 -13.77
CA SER A 152 -7.10 16.95 -14.80
C SER A 152 -7.83 15.62 -15.00
N ASP A 153 -9.06 15.70 -15.51
CA ASP A 153 -9.87 14.51 -15.81
C ASP A 153 -9.19 13.63 -16.89
N GLU A 154 -8.44 14.24 -17.82
CA GLU A 154 -7.67 13.51 -18.83
C GLU A 154 -6.60 12.63 -18.18
N ILE A 155 -5.84 13.16 -17.20
CA ILE A 155 -4.81 12.39 -16.48
C ILE A 155 -5.45 11.34 -15.57
N LYS A 156 -6.55 11.64 -14.89
CA LYS A 156 -7.28 10.64 -14.11
C LYS A 156 -7.75 9.48 -14.98
N GLN A 157 -8.32 9.79 -16.15
CA GLN A 157 -8.73 8.76 -17.11
C GLN A 157 -7.53 7.93 -17.58
N PHE A 158 -6.42 8.59 -17.92
CA PHE A 158 -5.18 7.90 -18.30
C PHE A 158 -4.69 6.94 -17.19
N ILE A 159 -4.70 7.37 -15.93
CA ILE A 159 -4.32 6.52 -14.80
C ILE A 159 -5.26 5.31 -14.70
N ASN A 160 -6.57 5.51 -14.75
CA ASN A 160 -7.54 4.44 -14.64
C ASN A 160 -7.41 3.41 -15.80
N ASP A 161 -7.13 3.89 -17.01
CA ASP A 161 -7.02 3.04 -18.20
C ASP A 161 -5.72 2.23 -18.26
N ASN A 162 -4.64 2.71 -17.59
CA ASN A 162 -3.31 2.11 -17.75
C ASN A 162 -2.79 1.35 -16.53
N TYR A 163 -3.34 1.58 -15.34
CA TYR A 163 -2.77 1.02 -14.10
C TYR A 163 -3.68 0.01 -13.39
N ASN A 164 -4.88 -0.24 -13.88
CA ASN A 164 -5.81 -1.27 -13.38
C ASN A 164 -5.89 -1.33 -11.82
N GLY A 165 -6.07 -0.15 -11.19
CA GLY A 165 -6.15 -0.03 -9.73
C GLY A 165 -4.80 -0.02 -8.99
N GLY A 166 -3.67 -0.32 -9.66
CA GLY A 166 -2.34 -0.23 -9.04
C GLY A 166 -1.87 1.20 -8.75
N VAL A 167 -2.49 2.18 -9.41
CA VAL A 167 -2.36 3.62 -9.13
C VAL A 167 -3.75 4.22 -9.09
N ILE A 168 -4.05 4.99 -8.05
CA ILE A 168 -5.35 5.64 -7.85
C ILE A 168 -5.16 7.16 -7.84
N PRO A 169 -5.89 7.93 -8.67
CA PRO A 169 -5.86 9.38 -8.63
C PRO A 169 -6.30 9.91 -7.25
N TYR A 170 -5.52 10.82 -6.66
CA TYR A 170 -5.88 11.42 -5.39
C TYR A 170 -6.92 12.54 -5.57
N LYS A 171 -7.86 12.63 -4.63
CA LYS A 171 -9.00 13.58 -4.65
C LYS A 171 -8.59 15.04 -4.66
#